data_4c84e536a53cf77e2cd40aeeea56678d
#
_entry.id   4c84e536a53cf77e2cd40aeeea56678d
#
_cell.length_a   1.000
_cell.length_b   1.000
_cell.length_c   1.000
_cell.angle_alpha   90.00
_cell.angle_beta   90.00
_cell.angle_gamma   90.00
#
_symmetry.space_group_name_H-M   'P 1'
#
loop_
_entity.id
_entity.type
_entity.pdbx_description
1 polymer ?
#
loop_
_entity_poly.entity_id
_entity_poly.type
_entity_poly.pdbx_seq_one_letter_code
_entity_poly.pdbx_strand_id
1 'polypeptide(L)'
;MDKTDMDAVFMRRCLQLASLGRGHVSPNPMVGAVVVHRGQIIGEGYHRCYGQPHAEVNAINSVRDAGLLPECTLYVSLEPCSHYGKTPPCADLIVQKKIPRVVVGCLDPFPKVSGQGVVRLREAGIEVVTGILEEECKALNRTFMTCQIDERPFVTLKWAQSRDGYIDRLRKPGEPAIRISDDVSSVWVHRLRAEADAILVGTNTAVADNPSLTTRLWYGRSPLRIVLDEHARVPSGSHVFTDGLHSLVITAKDTVYPVLPDSVEVIRLPFGKDLIPGLLNELYRRRIQHLLVEG
;
A
#
# COMPACT_ATOMS: atom_id res chain seq x y z
N MET A 1 -6.75 6.89 -34.30
CA MET A 1 -6.03 6.29 -33.15
C MET A 1 -5.85 4.81 -33.45
N ASP A 2 -4.62 4.34 -33.32
CA ASP A 2 -4.27 2.93 -33.37
C ASP A 2 -4.97 2.15 -32.23
N LYS A 3 -5.15 0.82 -32.38
CA LYS A 3 -5.74 -0.06 -31.37
C LYS A 3 -4.97 0.04 -30.04
N THR A 4 -3.65 0.13 -30.11
CA THR A 4 -2.76 0.28 -28.96
C THR A 4 -2.95 1.62 -28.22
N ASP A 5 -3.16 2.71 -28.97
CA ASP A 5 -3.45 4.02 -28.39
C ASP A 5 -4.77 4.02 -27.59
N MET A 6 -5.79 3.34 -28.15
CA MET A 6 -7.09 3.19 -27.49
C MET A 6 -6.98 2.31 -26.23
N ASP A 7 -6.23 1.20 -26.28
CA ASP A 7 -5.98 0.34 -25.12
C ASP A 7 -5.30 1.15 -23.99
N ALA A 8 -4.35 2.03 -24.31
CA ALA A 8 -3.70 2.90 -23.33
C ALA A 8 -4.67 3.92 -22.70
N VAL A 9 -5.64 4.46 -23.44
CA VAL A 9 -6.67 5.36 -22.89
C VAL A 9 -7.51 4.66 -21.82
N PHE A 10 -8.01 3.46 -22.09
CA PHE A 10 -8.81 2.70 -21.13
C PHE A 10 -7.97 2.20 -19.95
N MET A 11 -6.71 1.85 -20.19
CA MET A 11 -5.80 1.47 -19.10
C MET A 11 -5.50 2.65 -18.17
N ARG A 12 -5.33 3.88 -18.67
CA ARG A 12 -5.24 5.08 -17.80
C ARG A 12 -6.48 5.25 -16.93
N ARG A 13 -7.66 4.93 -17.47
CA ARG A 13 -8.89 4.94 -16.65
C ARG A 13 -8.84 3.87 -15.54
N CYS A 14 -8.35 2.67 -15.84
CA CYS A 14 -8.12 1.64 -14.81
C CYS A 14 -7.18 2.15 -13.71
N LEU A 15 -6.07 2.82 -14.06
CA LEU A 15 -5.13 3.40 -13.10
C LEU A 15 -5.76 4.49 -12.22
N GLN A 16 -6.58 5.38 -12.81
CA GLN A 16 -7.33 6.38 -12.06
C GLN A 16 -8.25 5.74 -11.03
N LEU A 17 -9.02 4.73 -11.43
CA LEU A 17 -9.92 3.98 -10.56
C LEU A 17 -9.14 3.25 -9.46
N ALA A 18 -8.05 2.55 -9.82
CA ALA A 18 -7.19 1.83 -8.87
C ALA A 18 -6.67 2.74 -7.75
N SER A 19 -6.29 3.98 -8.09
CA SER A 19 -5.78 4.95 -7.14
C SER A 19 -6.77 5.33 -6.02
N LEU A 20 -8.07 5.15 -6.24
CA LEU A 20 -9.12 5.39 -5.24
C LEU A 20 -9.07 4.37 -4.08
N GLY A 21 -8.42 3.22 -4.27
CA GLY A 21 -8.20 2.21 -3.23
C GLY A 21 -7.04 2.51 -2.28
N ARG A 22 -6.30 3.60 -2.50
CA ARG A 22 -5.11 3.95 -1.74
C ARG A 22 -5.40 4.12 -0.25
N GLY A 23 -4.57 3.48 0.61
CA GLY A 23 -4.74 3.48 2.06
C GLY A 23 -5.82 2.53 2.60
N HIS A 24 -6.58 1.84 1.73
CA HIS A 24 -7.69 0.97 2.14
C HIS A 24 -7.53 -0.50 1.75
N VAL A 25 -6.70 -0.81 0.76
CA VAL A 25 -6.63 -2.16 0.19
C VAL A 25 -5.52 -3.03 0.78
N SER A 26 -4.50 -2.43 1.43
CA SER A 26 -3.39 -3.21 2.00
C SER A 26 -3.90 -4.37 2.88
N PRO A 27 -3.34 -5.58 2.74
CA PRO A 27 -2.16 -5.97 1.95
C PRO A 27 -2.44 -6.34 0.49
N ASN A 28 -3.63 -6.11 -0.05
CA ASN A 28 -3.94 -6.32 -1.46
C ASN A 28 -3.41 -5.17 -2.34
N PRO A 29 -3.18 -5.41 -3.66
CA PRO A 29 -2.81 -4.36 -4.58
C PRO A 29 -3.99 -3.42 -4.90
N MET A 30 -3.66 -2.21 -5.33
CA MET A 30 -4.62 -1.29 -5.95
C MET A 30 -4.90 -1.75 -7.37
N VAL A 31 -6.14 -2.15 -7.65
CA VAL A 31 -6.57 -2.62 -8.96
C VAL A 31 -7.80 -1.85 -9.41
N GLY A 32 -7.81 -1.46 -10.68
CA GLY A 32 -8.96 -0.87 -11.35
C GLY A 32 -9.26 -1.61 -12.64
N ALA A 33 -10.54 -1.67 -13.00
CA ALA A 33 -11.01 -2.33 -14.20
C ALA A 33 -12.13 -1.53 -14.88
N VAL A 34 -12.18 -1.61 -16.22
CA VAL A 34 -13.27 -1.05 -17.01
C VAL A 34 -13.76 -2.06 -18.06
N VAL A 35 -15.05 -2.07 -18.30
CA VAL A 35 -15.71 -2.87 -19.36
C VAL A 35 -16.07 -1.93 -20.49
N VAL A 36 -15.57 -2.24 -21.68
CA VAL A 36 -15.75 -1.41 -22.89
C VAL A 36 -16.53 -2.17 -23.95
N HIS A 37 -17.61 -1.56 -24.45
CA HIS A 37 -18.40 -2.05 -25.57
C HIS A 37 -18.36 -1.01 -26.70
N ARG A 38 -17.90 -1.40 -27.91
CA ARG A 38 -17.83 -0.53 -29.08
C ARG A 38 -17.18 0.84 -28.81
N GLY A 39 -16.07 0.85 -28.07
CA GLY A 39 -15.32 2.08 -27.72
C GLY A 39 -15.91 2.94 -26.59
N GLN A 40 -17.01 2.50 -25.97
CA GLN A 40 -17.63 3.19 -24.84
C GLN A 40 -17.47 2.38 -23.56
N ILE A 41 -17.12 3.05 -22.46
CA ILE A 41 -17.10 2.45 -21.12
C ILE A 41 -18.54 2.25 -20.67
N ILE A 42 -18.92 1.00 -20.39
CA ILE A 42 -20.25 0.63 -19.89
C ILE A 42 -20.24 0.06 -18.47
N GLY A 43 -19.04 -0.20 -17.92
CA GLY A 43 -18.85 -0.63 -16.54
C GLY A 43 -17.48 -0.24 -16.01
N GLU A 44 -17.41 0.13 -14.74
CA GLU A 44 -16.19 0.54 -14.05
C GLU A 44 -16.15 -0.02 -12.63
N GLY A 45 -14.96 -0.36 -12.17
CA GLY A 45 -14.76 -0.84 -10.83
C GLY A 45 -13.31 -0.73 -10.36
N TYR A 46 -13.13 -0.74 -9.06
CA TYR A 46 -11.82 -0.83 -8.43
C TYR A 46 -11.92 -1.65 -7.15
N HIS A 47 -10.79 -2.17 -6.68
CA HIS A 47 -10.73 -2.82 -5.38
C HIS A 47 -10.83 -1.74 -4.30
N ARG A 48 -11.93 -1.73 -3.55
CA ARG A 48 -12.27 -0.63 -2.63
C ARG A 48 -11.59 -0.76 -1.27
N CYS A 49 -11.55 -1.98 -0.75
CA CYS A 49 -11.03 -2.26 0.59
C CYS A 49 -10.64 -3.73 0.71
N TYR A 50 -9.66 -4.03 1.57
CA TYR A 50 -9.26 -5.40 1.86
C TYR A 50 -10.46 -6.28 2.25
N GLY A 51 -10.56 -7.47 1.65
CA GLY A 51 -11.63 -8.42 1.89
C GLY A 51 -12.93 -8.15 1.13
N GLN A 52 -13.03 -7.06 0.38
CA GLN A 52 -14.15 -6.72 -0.50
C GLN A 52 -13.92 -7.28 -1.92
N PRO A 53 -14.94 -7.26 -2.80
CA PRO A 53 -14.82 -7.70 -4.20
C PRO A 53 -13.66 -7.03 -4.94
N HIS A 54 -13.03 -7.79 -5.85
CA HIS A 54 -11.96 -7.29 -6.71
C HIS A 54 -12.50 -6.32 -7.78
N ALA A 55 -11.60 -5.61 -8.44
CA ALA A 55 -11.93 -4.59 -9.43
C ALA A 55 -12.76 -5.14 -10.59
N GLU A 56 -12.42 -6.34 -11.07
CA GLU A 56 -13.10 -7.00 -12.16
C GLU A 56 -14.55 -7.33 -11.81
N VAL A 57 -14.77 -7.83 -10.59
CA VAL A 57 -16.12 -8.13 -10.07
C VAL A 57 -16.95 -6.85 -10.02
N ASN A 58 -16.36 -5.77 -9.49
CA ASN A 58 -17.03 -4.48 -9.37
C ASN A 58 -17.34 -3.89 -10.76
N ALA A 59 -16.40 -3.97 -11.71
CA ALA A 59 -16.58 -3.45 -13.06
C ALA A 59 -17.67 -4.24 -13.81
N ILE A 60 -17.63 -5.57 -13.79
CA ILE A 60 -18.61 -6.44 -14.45
C ILE A 60 -20.00 -6.23 -13.86
N ASN A 61 -20.12 -6.16 -12.53
CA ASN A 61 -21.40 -5.96 -11.85
C ASN A 61 -21.98 -4.56 -12.03
N SER A 62 -21.19 -3.58 -12.43
CA SER A 62 -21.66 -2.22 -12.74
C SER A 62 -22.27 -2.08 -14.13
N VAL A 63 -22.10 -3.08 -15.01
CA VAL A 63 -22.71 -3.12 -16.34
C VAL A 63 -24.22 -3.31 -16.21
N ARG A 64 -25.00 -2.37 -16.74
CA ARG A 64 -26.47 -2.40 -16.65
C ARG A 64 -27.11 -3.54 -17.44
N ASP A 65 -26.62 -3.76 -18.67
CA ASP A 65 -27.07 -4.85 -19.53
C ASP A 65 -25.97 -5.91 -19.66
N ALA A 66 -26.06 -6.93 -18.83
CA ALA A 66 -25.10 -8.05 -18.84
C ALA A 66 -25.12 -8.86 -20.15
N GLY A 67 -26.13 -8.73 -20.98
CA GLY A 67 -26.22 -9.36 -22.31
C GLY A 67 -25.15 -8.86 -23.28
N LEU A 68 -24.58 -7.66 -23.03
CA LEU A 68 -23.51 -7.07 -23.85
C LEU A 68 -22.12 -7.62 -23.55
N LEU A 69 -21.90 -8.27 -22.40
CA LEU A 69 -20.59 -8.74 -21.97
C LEU A 69 -19.86 -9.62 -23.01
N PRO A 70 -20.55 -10.50 -23.78
CA PRO A 70 -19.91 -11.29 -24.85
C PRO A 70 -19.40 -10.47 -26.06
N GLU A 71 -19.71 -9.16 -26.13
CA GLU A 71 -19.20 -8.25 -27.15
C GLU A 71 -18.19 -7.22 -26.59
N CYS A 72 -17.79 -7.36 -25.31
CA CYS A 72 -16.98 -6.37 -24.61
C CYS A 72 -15.49 -6.72 -24.57
N THR A 73 -14.68 -5.69 -24.30
CA THR A 73 -13.31 -5.82 -23.84
C THR A 73 -13.23 -5.43 -22.36
N LEU A 74 -12.62 -6.25 -21.54
CA LEU A 74 -12.27 -5.93 -20.16
C LEU A 74 -10.84 -5.42 -20.08
N TYR A 75 -10.64 -4.27 -19.50
CA TYR A 75 -9.32 -3.72 -19.14
C TYR A 75 -9.12 -3.83 -17.63
N VAL A 76 -7.94 -4.25 -17.21
CA VAL A 76 -7.57 -4.38 -15.79
C VAL A 76 -6.11 -4.04 -15.58
N SER A 77 -5.80 -3.24 -14.56
CA SER A 77 -4.45 -2.73 -14.31
C SER A 77 -3.47 -3.79 -13.80
N LEU A 78 -3.95 -4.90 -13.24
CA LEU A 78 -3.15 -6.03 -12.77
C LEU A 78 -3.80 -7.33 -13.23
N GLU A 79 -2.98 -8.37 -13.44
CA GLU A 79 -3.43 -9.71 -13.82
C GLU A 79 -4.61 -10.21 -12.99
N PRO A 80 -5.71 -10.69 -13.61
CA PRO A 80 -6.82 -11.31 -12.90
C PRO A 80 -6.38 -12.55 -12.13
N CYS A 81 -6.78 -12.64 -10.84
CA CYS A 81 -6.42 -13.78 -10.02
C CYS A 81 -6.96 -15.10 -10.55
N SER A 82 -6.15 -16.18 -10.38
CA SER A 82 -6.46 -17.53 -10.85
C SER A 82 -6.62 -18.56 -9.71
N HIS A 83 -6.32 -18.17 -8.47
CA HIS A 83 -6.40 -19.04 -7.31
C HIS A 83 -7.70 -18.83 -6.53
N TYR A 84 -8.22 -19.92 -5.95
CA TYR A 84 -9.36 -19.86 -5.03
C TYR A 84 -8.93 -19.31 -3.69
N GLY A 85 -9.50 -18.16 -3.33
CA GLY A 85 -9.35 -17.54 -2.02
C GLY A 85 -10.68 -17.61 -1.25
N LYS A 86 -11.09 -16.49 -0.66
CA LYS A 86 -12.43 -16.33 -0.05
C LYS A 86 -13.56 -16.31 -1.09
N THR A 87 -13.23 -15.98 -2.34
CA THR A 87 -14.15 -15.89 -3.49
C THR A 87 -13.55 -16.67 -4.67
N PRO A 88 -14.38 -17.09 -5.64
CA PRO A 88 -13.87 -17.67 -6.90
C PRO A 88 -12.93 -16.71 -7.63
N PRO A 89 -11.96 -17.23 -8.40
CA PRO A 89 -11.01 -16.42 -9.16
C PRO A 89 -11.69 -15.47 -10.15
N CYS A 90 -11.12 -14.27 -10.31
CA CYS A 90 -11.62 -13.32 -11.32
C CYS A 90 -11.50 -13.85 -12.75
N ALA A 91 -10.47 -14.65 -13.05
CA ALA A 91 -10.33 -15.31 -14.35
C ALA A 91 -11.54 -16.21 -14.67
N ASP A 92 -12.07 -16.95 -13.69
CA ASP A 92 -13.26 -17.78 -13.86
C ASP A 92 -14.52 -16.97 -14.13
N LEU A 93 -14.69 -15.86 -13.40
CA LEU A 93 -15.81 -14.96 -13.64
C LEU A 93 -15.77 -14.39 -15.06
N ILE A 94 -14.61 -14.00 -15.57
CA ILE A 94 -14.42 -13.49 -16.94
C ILE A 94 -14.82 -14.54 -17.97
N VAL A 95 -14.35 -15.79 -17.79
CA VAL A 95 -14.73 -16.93 -18.65
C VAL A 95 -16.22 -17.19 -18.58
N GLN A 96 -16.81 -17.24 -17.40
CA GLN A 96 -18.24 -17.46 -17.20
C GLN A 96 -19.11 -16.38 -17.87
N LYS A 97 -18.63 -15.14 -17.86
CA LYS A 97 -19.32 -14.00 -18.51
C LYS A 97 -19.06 -13.94 -20.02
N LYS A 98 -18.26 -14.85 -20.58
CA LYS A 98 -17.94 -14.98 -22.01
C LYS A 98 -17.36 -13.69 -22.61
N ILE A 99 -16.56 -12.93 -21.82
CA ILE A 99 -15.89 -11.72 -22.31
C ILE A 99 -14.79 -12.16 -23.28
N PRO A 100 -14.82 -11.75 -24.57
CA PRO A 100 -13.95 -12.32 -25.60
C PRO A 100 -12.51 -11.75 -25.59
N ARG A 101 -12.30 -10.59 -24.97
CA ARG A 101 -11.01 -9.90 -24.96
C ARG A 101 -10.70 -9.30 -23.60
N VAL A 102 -9.47 -9.50 -23.11
CA VAL A 102 -8.96 -8.92 -21.87
C VAL A 102 -7.63 -8.21 -22.13
N VAL A 103 -7.50 -6.98 -21.63
CA VAL A 103 -6.28 -6.17 -21.70
C VAL A 103 -5.76 -5.97 -20.29
N VAL A 104 -4.54 -6.44 -20.03
CA VAL A 104 -3.88 -6.46 -18.72
C VAL A 104 -2.74 -5.45 -18.71
N GLY A 105 -2.68 -4.60 -17.67
CA GLY A 105 -1.60 -3.62 -17.49
C GLY A 105 -0.28 -4.30 -17.17
N CYS A 106 -0.18 -4.98 -16.06
CA CYS A 106 1.01 -5.76 -15.68
C CYS A 106 0.63 -7.12 -15.08
N LEU A 107 1.58 -8.05 -15.08
CA LEU A 107 1.43 -9.36 -14.45
C LEU A 107 1.56 -9.27 -12.94
N ASP A 108 1.01 -10.27 -12.23
CA ASP A 108 1.20 -10.40 -10.78
C ASP A 108 2.68 -10.74 -10.51
N PRO A 109 3.35 -10.06 -9.57
CA PRO A 109 4.76 -10.28 -9.29
C PRO A 109 5.04 -11.60 -8.54
N PHE A 110 4.01 -12.21 -7.94
CA PHE A 110 4.20 -13.44 -7.16
C PHE A 110 4.48 -14.63 -8.07
N PRO A 111 5.68 -15.27 -8.00
CA PRO A 111 6.12 -16.26 -8.99
C PRO A 111 5.20 -17.47 -9.17
N LYS A 112 4.46 -17.85 -8.12
CA LYS A 112 3.51 -18.98 -8.17
C LYS A 112 2.18 -18.64 -8.85
N VAL A 113 1.92 -17.36 -9.10
CA VAL A 113 0.66 -16.85 -9.65
C VAL A 113 0.89 -16.15 -10.98
N SER A 114 2.08 -15.58 -11.16
CA SER A 114 2.48 -14.80 -12.35
C SER A 114 2.18 -15.53 -13.65
N GLY A 115 1.36 -14.94 -14.47
CA GLY A 115 0.94 -15.48 -15.78
C GLY A 115 -0.16 -16.55 -15.72
N GLN A 116 -0.52 -17.08 -14.54
CA GLN A 116 -1.52 -18.17 -14.45
C GLN A 116 -2.94 -17.70 -14.81
N GLY A 117 -3.29 -16.46 -14.44
CA GLY A 117 -4.55 -15.84 -14.82
C GLY A 117 -4.65 -15.65 -16.33
N VAL A 118 -3.55 -15.15 -16.93
CA VAL A 118 -3.44 -14.97 -18.39
C VAL A 118 -3.52 -16.31 -19.13
N VAL A 119 -2.79 -17.34 -18.67
CA VAL A 119 -2.83 -18.70 -19.24
C VAL A 119 -4.25 -19.24 -19.22
N ARG A 120 -4.94 -19.18 -18.07
CA ARG A 120 -6.30 -19.67 -17.89
C ARG A 120 -7.31 -18.99 -18.84
N LEU A 121 -7.18 -17.67 -19.03
CA LEU A 121 -8.02 -16.93 -19.96
C LEU A 121 -7.76 -17.35 -21.41
N ARG A 122 -6.48 -17.52 -21.80
CA ARG A 122 -6.10 -17.97 -23.16
C ARG A 122 -6.57 -19.40 -23.44
N GLU A 123 -6.45 -20.31 -22.47
CA GLU A 123 -6.95 -21.70 -22.59
C GLU A 123 -8.48 -21.76 -22.78
N ALA A 124 -9.20 -20.76 -22.24
CA ALA A 124 -10.64 -20.61 -22.46
C ALA A 124 -10.99 -19.92 -23.81
N GLY A 125 -10.00 -19.65 -24.66
CA GLY A 125 -10.20 -19.04 -25.98
C GLY A 125 -10.35 -17.52 -25.98
N ILE A 126 -9.99 -16.83 -24.87
CA ILE A 126 -10.07 -15.38 -24.74
C ILE A 126 -8.81 -14.73 -25.32
N GLU A 127 -8.96 -13.67 -26.13
CA GLU A 127 -7.84 -12.83 -26.58
C GLU A 127 -7.27 -12.08 -25.37
N VAL A 128 -5.99 -12.29 -25.03
CA VAL A 128 -5.35 -11.58 -23.92
C VAL A 128 -4.13 -10.79 -24.38
N VAL A 129 -4.21 -9.47 -24.23
CA VAL A 129 -3.11 -8.50 -24.44
C VAL A 129 -2.54 -8.11 -23.10
N THR A 130 -1.22 -8.10 -22.95
CA THR A 130 -0.52 -7.74 -21.70
C THR A 130 0.49 -6.61 -21.93
N GLY A 131 0.85 -5.88 -20.87
CA GLY A 131 1.92 -4.88 -20.92
C GLY A 131 1.45 -3.47 -21.34
N ILE A 132 0.16 -3.19 -21.31
CA ILE A 132 -0.34 -1.85 -21.65
C ILE A 132 -0.17 -0.91 -20.43
N LEU A 133 0.68 0.11 -20.56
CA LEU A 133 1.12 1.01 -19.48
C LEU A 133 1.70 0.22 -18.30
N GLU A 134 2.53 -0.77 -18.59
CA GLU A 134 3.06 -1.70 -17.60
C GLU A 134 3.83 -1.00 -16.48
N GLU A 135 4.70 -0.04 -16.84
CA GLU A 135 5.51 0.68 -15.86
C GLU A 135 4.66 1.57 -14.95
N GLU A 136 3.61 2.20 -15.45
CA GLU A 136 2.66 2.98 -14.65
C GLU A 136 1.84 2.07 -13.72
N CYS A 137 1.45 0.88 -14.19
CA CYS A 137 0.75 -0.11 -13.37
C CYS A 137 1.63 -0.63 -12.21
N LYS A 138 2.90 -0.94 -12.50
CA LYS A 138 3.89 -1.33 -11.49
C LYS A 138 4.18 -0.18 -10.50
N ALA A 139 4.38 1.04 -11.02
CA ALA A 139 4.65 2.22 -10.19
C ALA A 139 3.51 2.53 -9.22
N LEU A 140 2.25 2.39 -9.65
CA LEU A 140 1.10 2.54 -8.77
C LEU A 140 1.14 1.54 -7.61
N ASN A 141 1.54 0.31 -7.87
CA ASN A 141 1.58 -0.80 -6.92
C ASN A 141 2.98 -1.08 -6.35
N ARG A 142 3.91 -0.08 -6.35
CA ARG A 142 5.30 -0.29 -5.93
C ARG A 142 5.43 -0.92 -4.53
N THR A 143 4.56 -0.57 -3.60
CA THR A 143 4.55 -1.14 -2.24
C THR A 143 4.24 -2.63 -2.26
N PHE A 144 3.21 -3.02 -3.00
CA PHE A 144 2.85 -4.42 -3.22
C PHE A 144 3.96 -5.18 -3.95
N MET A 145 4.48 -4.61 -5.06
CA MET A 145 5.56 -5.23 -5.85
C MET A 145 6.81 -5.48 -4.99
N THR A 146 7.29 -4.47 -4.25
CA THR A 146 8.44 -4.62 -3.34
C THR A 146 8.20 -5.72 -2.30
N CYS A 147 7.01 -5.74 -1.70
CA CYS A 147 6.68 -6.73 -0.69
C CYS A 147 6.67 -8.16 -1.25
N GLN A 148 6.16 -8.36 -2.46
CA GLN A 148 6.09 -9.70 -3.08
C GLN A 148 7.42 -10.18 -3.66
N ILE A 149 8.26 -9.27 -4.18
CA ILE A 149 9.53 -9.62 -4.84
C ILE A 149 10.68 -9.66 -3.82
N ASP A 150 10.78 -8.63 -2.96
CA ASP A 150 11.92 -8.44 -2.07
C ASP A 150 11.65 -8.97 -0.64
N GLU A 151 10.47 -9.50 -0.35
CA GLU A 151 10.04 -10.00 0.97
C GLU A 151 10.27 -9.00 2.12
N ARG A 152 10.07 -7.72 1.84
CA ARG A 152 10.20 -6.60 2.79
C ARG A 152 9.22 -5.48 2.48
N PRO A 153 8.91 -4.59 3.45
CA PRO A 153 8.15 -3.37 3.17
C PRO A 153 8.86 -2.45 2.18
N PHE A 154 8.09 -1.71 1.39
CA PHE A 154 8.57 -0.52 0.72
C PHE A 154 8.78 0.59 1.75
N VAL A 155 9.97 1.21 1.77
CA VAL A 155 10.35 2.21 2.75
C VAL A 155 10.30 3.60 2.11
N THR A 156 9.54 4.50 2.73
CA THR A 156 9.56 5.93 2.42
C THR A 156 10.27 6.68 3.54
N LEU A 157 11.31 7.42 3.21
CA LEU A 157 12.00 8.31 4.14
C LEU A 157 11.40 9.71 4.02
N LYS A 158 11.03 10.33 5.16
CA LYS A 158 10.51 11.69 5.23
C LYS A 158 11.22 12.48 6.31
N TRP A 159 11.81 13.57 5.95
CA TRP A 159 12.35 14.54 6.89
C TRP A 159 12.08 15.97 6.40
N ALA A 160 12.17 16.94 7.29
CA ALA A 160 12.18 18.35 6.95
C ALA A 160 13.61 18.88 7.16
N GLN A 161 14.11 19.68 6.25
CA GLN A 161 15.43 20.32 6.38
C GLN A 161 15.36 21.80 5.97
N SER A 162 16.17 22.62 6.62
CA SER A 162 16.39 24.00 6.24
C SER A 162 17.21 24.10 4.94
N ARG A 163 17.31 25.30 4.38
CA ARG A 163 18.05 25.56 3.15
C ARG A 163 19.56 25.17 3.26
N ASP A 164 20.13 25.30 4.45
CA ASP A 164 21.50 24.95 4.80
C ASP A 164 21.69 23.50 5.25
N GLY A 165 20.62 22.67 5.14
CA GLY A 165 20.70 21.21 5.31
C GLY A 165 20.46 20.70 6.73
N TYR A 166 20.10 21.55 7.68
CA TYR A 166 19.82 21.13 9.05
C TYR A 166 18.37 20.68 9.23
N ILE A 167 18.16 19.64 10.04
CA ILE A 167 16.82 19.13 10.39
C ILE A 167 16.28 19.77 11.67
N ASP A 168 17.15 20.32 12.53
CA ASP A 168 16.83 21.03 13.76
C ASP A 168 18.09 21.77 14.27
N ARG A 169 17.96 22.49 15.37
CA ARG A 169 19.06 23.05 16.17
C ARG A 169 19.31 22.16 17.39
N LEU A 170 20.43 22.40 18.08
CA LEU A 170 20.62 21.85 19.41
C LEU A 170 19.61 22.50 20.36
N ARG A 171 18.69 21.69 20.91
CA ARG A 171 17.63 22.13 21.83
C ARG A 171 17.96 21.79 23.27
N LYS A 172 17.55 22.66 24.19
CA LYS A 172 17.46 22.31 25.60
C LYS A 172 16.22 21.44 25.86
N PRO A 173 16.21 20.62 26.93
CA PRO A 173 14.99 19.88 27.29
C PRO A 173 13.79 20.81 27.43
N GLY A 174 12.67 20.43 26.76
CA GLY A 174 11.43 21.20 26.76
C GLY A 174 11.33 22.33 25.71
N GLU A 175 12.39 22.64 24.98
CA GLU A 175 12.32 23.58 23.86
C GLU A 175 11.59 22.95 22.66
N PRO A 176 10.66 23.69 22.00
CA PRO A 176 9.97 23.17 20.83
C PRO A 176 10.92 23.04 19.62
N ALA A 177 10.62 22.08 18.73
CA ALA A 177 11.31 21.93 17.44
C ALA A 177 11.18 23.19 16.58
N ILE A 178 12.19 23.49 15.75
CA ILE A 178 12.07 24.52 14.73
C ILE A 178 11.02 24.06 13.70
N ARG A 179 10.07 24.94 13.42
CA ARG A 179 9.11 24.70 12.37
C ARG A 179 9.73 25.06 11.02
N ILE A 180 10.17 24.05 10.27
CA ILE A 180 10.77 24.21 8.93
C ILE A 180 9.69 24.18 7.85
N SER A 181 8.66 23.35 8.03
CA SER A 181 7.58 23.14 7.05
C SER A 181 6.35 24.01 7.36
N ASP A 182 5.63 24.40 6.31
CA ASP A 182 4.37 25.14 6.39
C ASP A 182 3.15 24.20 6.69
N ASP A 183 1.96 24.80 6.75
CA ASP A 183 0.72 24.08 7.02
C ASP A 183 0.33 23.15 5.86
N VAL A 184 0.59 23.55 4.61
CA VAL A 184 0.33 22.73 3.43
C VAL A 184 1.19 21.47 3.46
N SER A 185 2.48 21.60 3.75
CA SER A 185 3.40 20.47 3.94
C SER A 185 2.95 19.57 5.07
N SER A 186 2.39 20.11 6.15
CA SER A 186 1.83 19.32 7.26
C SER A 186 0.65 18.46 6.81
N VAL A 187 -0.25 18.98 5.97
CA VAL A 187 -1.35 18.19 5.38
C VAL A 187 -0.81 17.04 4.53
N TRP A 188 0.22 17.28 3.73
CA TRP A 188 0.88 16.25 2.92
C TRP A 188 1.51 15.14 3.79
N VAL A 189 2.15 15.50 4.89
CA VAL A 189 2.70 14.52 5.85
C VAL A 189 1.59 13.64 6.42
N HIS A 190 0.46 14.22 6.81
CA HIS A 190 -0.68 13.45 7.31
C HIS A 190 -1.31 12.57 6.24
N ARG A 191 -1.28 12.97 4.98
CA ARG A 191 -1.65 12.11 3.86
C ARG A 191 -0.70 10.91 3.74
N LEU A 192 0.62 11.13 3.79
CA LEU A 192 1.60 10.02 3.78
C LEU A 192 1.36 9.04 4.92
N ARG A 193 1.03 9.53 6.12
CA ARG A 193 0.67 8.68 7.27
C ARG A 193 -0.60 7.86 7.02
N ALA A 194 -1.62 8.46 6.40
CA ALA A 194 -2.87 7.76 6.06
C ALA A 194 -2.65 6.65 5.01
N GLU A 195 -1.67 6.83 4.12
CA GLU A 195 -1.34 5.88 3.05
C GLU A 195 -0.34 4.79 3.50
N ALA A 196 0.38 4.99 4.64
CA ALA A 196 1.33 4.03 5.17
C ALA A 196 0.66 2.97 6.07
N ASP A 197 1.19 1.74 6.06
CA ASP A 197 0.77 0.71 7.01
C ASP A 197 1.40 0.92 8.39
N ALA A 198 2.65 1.38 8.40
CA ALA A 198 3.39 1.68 9.63
C ALA A 198 4.24 2.96 9.51
N ILE A 199 4.48 3.60 10.65
CA ILE A 199 5.36 4.76 10.79
C ILE A 199 6.42 4.46 11.84
N LEU A 200 7.66 4.80 11.55
CA LEU A 200 8.81 4.55 12.41
C LEU A 200 9.53 5.84 12.75
N VAL A 201 9.90 5.98 14.03
CA VAL A 201 10.80 7.02 14.53
C VAL A 201 11.91 6.41 15.39
N GLY A 202 13.05 7.09 15.44
CA GLY A 202 14.14 6.76 16.37
C GLY A 202 13.91 7.29 17.77
N THR A 203 14.70 6.78 18.73
CA THR A 203 14.67 7.19 20.16
C THR A 203 14.75 8.71 20.33
N ASN A 204 15.67 9.37 19.64
CA ASN A 204 15.88 10.81 19.83
C ASN A 204 14.65 11.64 19.40
N THR A 205 14.02 11.29 18.27
CA THR A 205 12.77 11.92 17.83
C THR A 205 11.64 11.68 18.84
N ALA A 206 11.49 10.44 19.30
CA ALA A 206 10.45 10.08 20.28
C ALA A 206 10.62 10.86 21.60
N VAL A 207 11.86 11.00 22.09
CA VAL A 207 12.17 11.73 23.33
C VAL A 207 12.06 13.24 23.17
N ALA A 208 12.63 13.79 22.09
CA ALA A 208 12.73 15.24 21.91
C ALA A 208 11.40 15.90 21.53
N ASP A 209 10.58 15.23 20.70
CA ASP A 209 9.36 15.79 20.13
C ASP A 209 8.08 15.23 20.75
N ASN A 210 8.17 14.10 21.47
CA ASN A 210 7.02 13.37 22.03
C ASN A 210 5.83 13.29 21.03
N PRO A 211 6.04 12.80 19.82
CA PRO A 211 5.06 12.87 18.73
C PRO A 211 3.94 11.84 18.93
N SER A 212 2.72 12.20 18.53
CA SER A 212 1.61 11.22 18.47
C SER A 212 1.67 10.29 17.26
N LEU A 213 2.33 10.70 16.17
CA LEU A 213 2.47 9.96 14.90
C LEU A 213 1.12 9.55 14.24
N THR A 214 0.05 10.23 14.59
CA THR A 214 -1.30 9.95 14.11
C THR A 214 -1.65 10.77 12.87
N THR A 215 -2.68 10.32 12.14
CA THR A 215 -3.29 11.05 11.04
C THR A 215 -4.40 11.95 11.59
N ARG A 216 -4.24 13.29 11.48
CA ARG A 216 -5.18 14.29 12.00
C ARG A 216 -5.62 15.34 10.97
N LEU A 217 -4.73 15.70 10.03
CA LEU A 217 -4.97 16.73 9.01
C LEU A 217 -5.33 16.13 7.65
N TRP A 218 -5.59 14.82 7.58
CA TRP A 218 -6.03 14.10 6.40
C TRP A 218 -7.04 13.03 6.81
N TYR A 219 -7.93 12.64 5.90
CA TYR A 219 -8.83 11.51 6.12
C TYR A 219 -8.07 10.17 6.01
N GLY A 220 -8.55 9.15 6.70
CA GLY A 220 -7.98 7.82 6.68
C GLY A 220 -7.53 7.33 8.06
N ARG A 221 -6.94 6.14 8.09
CA ARG A 221 -6.46 5.52 9.33
C ARG A 221 -5.10 6.08 9.76
N SER A 222 -4.81 6.00 11.05
CA SER A 222 -3.45 6.18 11.54
C SER A 222 -2.64 4.90 11.28
N PRO A 223 -1.35 5.02 10.91
CA PRO A 223 -0.46 3.87 10.74
C PRO A 223 -0.12 3.21 12.08
N LEU A 224 0.33 1.94 12.04
CA LEU A 224 0.96 1.29 13.17
C LEU A 224 2.23 2.06 13.55
N ARG A 225 2.35 2.50 14.81
CA ARG A 225 3.50 3.30 15.26
C ARG A 225 4.61 2.40 15.74
N ILE A 226 5.84 2.69 15.31
CA ILE A 226 7.04 1.93 15.64
C ILE A 226 8.09 2.88 16.21
N VAL A 227 8.62 2.54 17.37
CA VAL A 227 9.69 3.30 18.02
C VAL A 227 10.93 2.42 18.15
N LEU A 228 12.06 2.86 17.58
CA LEU A 228 13.35 2.24 17.85
C LEU A 228 13.91 2.80 19.16
N ASP A 229 14.00 1.96 20.19
CA ASP A 229 14.50 2.38 21.50
C ASP A 229 15.38 1.32 22.15
N GLU A 230 16.64 1.32 21.73
CA GLU A 230 17.64 0.32 22.13
C GLU A 230 17.74 0.14 23.66
N HIS A 231 17.71 1.24 24.40
CA HIS A 231 18.05 1.28 25.83
C HIS A 231 16.90 1.77 26.73
N ALA A 232 15.66 1.64 26.31
CA ALA A 232 14.47 2.07 27.05
C ALA A 232 14.55 3.54 27.54
N ARG A 233 14.95 4.45 26.64
CA ARG A 233 15.10 5.88 26.95
C ARG A 233 13.80 6.67 26.77
N VAL A 234 12.83 6.13 26.00
CA VAL A 234 11.56 6.80 25.75
C VAL A 234 10.68 6.69 26.99
N PRO A 235 10.24 7.81 27.58
CA PRO A 235 9.43 7.79 28.78
C PRO A 235 8.12 7.02 28.60
N SER A 236 7.70 6.22 29.58
CA SER A 236 6.45 5.45 29.55
C SER A 236 5.18 6.33 29.41
N GLY A 237 5.27 7.61 29.81
CA GLY A 237 4.23 8.63 29.63
C GLY A 237 4.20 9.30 28.26
N SER A 238 5.01 8.87 27.29
CA SER A 238 5.02 9.45 25.94
C SER A 238 3.70 9.22 25.20
N HIS A 239 3.30 10.16 24.34
CA HIS A 239 2.03 10.09 23.58
C HIS A 239 1.88 8.80 22.77
N VAL A 240 2.98 8.30 22.20
CA VAL A 240 2.98 7.04 21.42
C VAL A 240 2.61 5.80 22.27
N PHE A 241 2.59 5.90 23.60
CA PHE A 241 2.31 4.79 24.52
C PHE A 241 0.99 4.97 25.29
N THR A 242 0.50 6.21 25.44
CA THR A 242 -0.58 6.51 26.40
C THR A 242 -1.92 6.85 25.78
N ASP A 243 -2.01 7.00 24.46
CA ASP A 243 -3.26 7.39 23.76
C ASP A 243 -4.17 6.20 23.38
N GLY A 244 -3.82 4.97 23.77
CA GLY A 244 -4.60 3.75 23.53
C GLY A 244 -4.49 3.18 22.12
N LEU A 245 -3.78 3.83 21.21
CA LEU A 245 -3.54 3.30 19.86
C LEU A 245 -2.38 2.30 19.87
N HIS A 246 -2.41 1.34 18.94
CA HIS A 246 -1.40 0.29 18.87
C HIS A 246 -0.02 0.82 18.49
N SER A 247 1.00 0.37 19.24
CA SER A 247 2.40 0.74 19.01
C SER A 247 3.33 -0.46 19.19
N LEU A 248 4.44 -0.47 18.46
CA LEU A 248 5.54 -1.40 18.63
C LEU A 248 6.77 -0.66 19.15
N VAL A 249 7.42 -1.23 20.14
CA VAL A 249 8.75 -0.79 20.58
C VAL A 249 9.77 -1.84 20.17
N ILE A 250 10.78 -1.42 19.44
CA ILE A 250 11.91 -2.27 19.07
C ILE A 250 13.07 -1.95 20.01
N THR A 251 13.48 -2.93 20.81
CA THR A 251 14.54 -2.74 21.83
C THR A 251 15.60 -3.85 21.74
N ALA A 252 16.76 -3.64 22.38
CA ALA A 252 17.80 -4.64 22.44
C ALA A 252 17.38 -5.87 23.28
N LYS A 253 18.02 -7.02 23.02
CA LYS A 253 17.65 -8.30 23.63
C LYS A 253 17.68 -8.26 25.15
N ASP A 254 18.69 -7.61 25.71
CA ASP A 254 18.97 -7.59 27.15
C ASP A 254 18.39 -6.35 27.85
N THR A 255 17.68 -5.49 27.13
CA THR A 255 17.10 -4.29 27.70
C THR A 255 15.83 -4.62 28.48
N VAL A 256 15.79 -4.20 29.75
CA VAL A 256 14.60 -4.25 30.58
C VAL A 256 13.73 -3.04 30.25
N TYR A 257 12.58 -3.27 29.64
CA TYR A 257 11.63 -2.21 29.33
C TYR A 257 10.63 -2.06 30.50
N PRO A 258 10.25 -0.83 30.91
CA PRO A 258 9.23 -0.63 31.92
C PRO A 258 7.90 -1.22 31.51
N VAL A 259 6.99 -1.42 32.47
CA VAL A 259 5.62 -1.86 32.17
C VAL A 259 4.92 -0.81 31.32
N LEU A 260 4.42 -1.23 30.18
CA LEU A 260 3.67 -0.40 29.22
C LEU A 260 2.22 -0.86 29.14
N PRO A 261 1.29 -0.02 28.65
CA PRO A 261 -0.08 -0.42 28.39
C PRO A 261 -0.19 -1.61 27.41
N ASP A 262 -1.27 -2.38 27.47
CA ASP A 262 -1.54 -3.54 26.59
C ASP A 262 -1.57 -3.18 25.08
N SER A 263 -1.79 -1.90 24.77
CA SER A 263 -1.73 -1.39 23.40
C SER A 263 -0.29 -1.29 22.84
N VAL A 264 0.73 -1.52 23.67
CA VAL A 264 2.14 -1.42 23.26
C VAL A 264 2.82 -2.78 23.33
N GLU A 265 3.25 -3.27 22.19
CA GLU A 265 4.01 -4.52 22.07
C GLU A 265 5.51 -4.23 22.05
N VAL A 266 6.29 -4.95 22.86
CA VAL A 266 7.76 -4.85 22.92
C VAL A 266 8.40 -6.00 22.16
N ILE A 267 9.14 -5.68 21.10
CA ILE A 267 9.86 -6.65 20.27
C ILE A 267 11.36 -6.49 20.50
N ARG A 268 12.03 -7.62 20.74
CA ARG A 268 13.47 -7.66 20.99
C ARG A 268 14.22 -8.09 19.75
N LEU A 269 15.06 -7.21 19.20
CA LEU A 269 15.92 -7.48 18.05
C LEU A 269 17.39 -7.22 18.37
N PRO A 270 18.33 -7.84 17.64
CA PRO A 270 19.73 -7.46 17.74
C PRO A 270 19.91 -6.06 17.14
N PHE A 271 20.60 -5.17 17.87
CA PHE A 271 20.99 -3.87 17.38
C PHE A 271 22.34 -3.94 16.65
N GLY A 272 22.71 -2.88 15.92
CA GLY A 272 23.86 -2.84 15.03
C GLY A 272 23.50 -3.21 13.58
N LYS A 273 24.38 -3.88 12.86
CA LYS A 273 24.21 -4.19 11.42
C LYS A 273 22.99 -5.05 11.10
N ASP A 274 22.52 -5.84 12.05
CA ASP A 274 21.44 -6.80 11.85
C ASP A 274 20.06 -6.22 12.22
N LEU A 275 19.98 -4.99 12.78
CA LEU A 275 18.74 -4.35 13.19
C LEU A 275 17.80 -4.14 12.01
N ILE A 276 18.27 -3.48 10.96
CA ILE A 276 17.41 -3.12 9.82
C ILE A 276 16.91 -4.37 9.08
N PRO A 277 17.75 -5.35 8.71
CA PRO A 277 17.28 -6.60 8.13
C PRO A 277 16.26 -7.32 9.02
N GLY A 278 16.53 -7.43 10.33
CA GLY A 278 15.64 -8.07 11.29
C GLY A 278 14.29 -7.36 11.42
N LEU A 279 14.31 -6.02 11.47
CA LEU A 279 13.10 -5.21 11.52
C LEU A 279 12.25 -5.37 10.24
N LEU A 280 12.84 -5.24 9.06
CA LEU A 280 12.12 -5.36 7.80
C LEU A 280 11.49 -6.75 7.63
N ASN A 281 12.21 -7.81 8.03
CA ASN A 281 11.67 -9.18 8.04
C ASN A 281 10.50 -9.34 9.02
N GLU A 282 10.60 -8.79 10.23
CA GLU A 282 9.50 -8.81 11.20
C GLU A 282 8.26 -8.07 10.68
N LEU A 283 8.43 -6.92 10.05
CA LEU A 283 7.35 -6.16 9.44
C LEU A 283 6.72 -6.89 8.25
N TYR A 284 7.52 -7.56 7.42
CA TYR A 284 7.04 -8.41 6.33
C TYR A 284 6.15 -9.55 6.86
N ARG A 285 6.58 -10.25 7.92
CA ARG A 285 5.78 -11.31 8.58
C ARG A 285 4.44 -10.78 9.11
N ARG A 286 4.40 -9.51 9.53
CA ARG A 286 3.17 -8.80 9.96
C ARG A 286 2.33 -8.27 8.81
N ARG A 287 2.73 -8.54 7.55
CA ARG A 287 2.08 -8.07 6.32
C ARG A 287 2.05 -6.54 6.18
N ILE A 288 3.02 -5.86 6.77
CA ILE A 288 3.25 -4.43 6.56
C ILE A 288 3.94 -4.27 5.21
N GLN A 289 3.28 -3.58 4.28
CA GLN A 289 3.82 -3.37 2.93
C GLN A 289 4.46 -1.99 2.76
N HIS A 290 4.02 -1.00 3.51
CA HIS A 290 4.52 0.36 3.43
C HIS A 290 4.96 0.87 4.80
N LEU A 291 6.26 1.13 4.95
CA LEU A 291 6.88 1.74 6.12
C LEU A 291 7.27 3.20 5.83
N LEU A 292 6.67 4.13 6.56
CA LEU A 292 7.08 5.55 6.57
C LEU A 292 8.08 5.75 7.72
N VAL A 293 9.26 6.23 7.42
CA VAL A 293 10.28 6.60 8.42
C VAL A 293 10.31 8.13 8.52
N GLU A 294 10.04 8.65 9.72
CA GLU A 294 10.10 10.07 10.05
C GLU A 294 11.19 10.36 11.08
N GLY A 295 11.75 11.59 11.05
CA GLY A 295 12.75 12.05 12.02
C GLY A 295 13.64 13.11 11.48
#